data_c06a67e0d37896ca916df0c423d88d3d
#
_entry.id   c06a67e0d37896ca916df0c423d88d3d
#
_cell.length_a   1.000
_cell.length_b   1.000
_cell.length_c   1.000
_cell.angle_alpha   90.00
_cell.angle_beta   90.00
_cell.angle_gamma   90.00
#
_symmetry.space_group_name_H-M   'P 1'
#
loop_
_entity.id
_entity.type
_entity.pdbx_description
1 polymer ?
#
loop_
_entity_poly.entity_id
_entity_poly.type
_entity_poly.pdbx_seq_one_letter_code
_entity_poly.pdbx_strand_id
1 'polypeptide(L)'
;IEPFDSSYSRNPNQGGFARRATLIQQIRSQEKNVLLLDAGDIFQGTPYFNFYGGELEFKLMSMMGYDAANMGNHDFDNGLDGFLKALPNAKFPFITSNYDFSNTILDGKTEKYKIFKKDGIKVGLFGVGIELDGLVGKKQYQETKYLNPVEIAQHYADFLRKEKGCDLVICLSHIGFDYRDDADKISDKKLAAQTDNIDLILGGHTHTFLPEPLTFTNKS
;
A
#
# COMPACT_ATOMS: atom_id res chain seq x y z
N ILE A 1 14.67 6.83 -6.54
CA ILE A 1 14.33 8.03 -7.36
C ILE A 1 15.01 7.94 -8.71
N GLU A 2 16.32 7.73 -8.75
CA GLU A 2 17.08 7.50 -9.98
C GLU A 2 16.84 6.06 -10.52
N PRO A 3 17.08 5.81 -11.82
CA PRO A 3 17.19 4.46 -12.34
C PRO A 3 18.32 3.68 -11.63
N PHE A 4 18.22 2.37 -11.59
CA PHE A 4 19.35 1.56 -11.13
C PHE A 4 20.60 1.85 -11.96
N ASP A 5 21.75 1.92 -11.28
CA ASP A 5 23.04 2.10 -11.94
C ASP A 5 23.31 0.97 -12.95
N SER A 6 24.02 1.29 -14.04
CA SER A 6 24.37 0.32 -15.08
C SER A 6 25.28 -0.81 -14.59
N SER A 7 25.96 -0.63 -13.46
CA SER A 7 26.78 -1.64 -12.80
C SER A 7 25.99 -2.62 -11.93
N TYR A 8 24.71 -2.33 -11.63
CA TYR A 8 23.85 -3.22 -10.84
C TYR A 8 23.39 -4.41 -11.68
N SER A 9 23.71 -5.61 -11.24
CA SER A 9 23.73 -6.83 -12.05
C SER A 9 22.35 -7.39 -12.45
N ARG A 10 21.26 -7.10 -11.71
CA ARG A 10 19.96 -7.73 -12.01
C ARG A 10 19.06 -6.93 -12.95
N ASN A 11 19.04 -5.60 -12.81
CA ASN A 11 18.13 -4.72 -13.56
C ASN A 11 18.81 -3.39 -13.90
N PRO A 12 19.92 -3.40 -14.67
CA PRO A 12 20.67 -2.18 -14.95
C PRO A 12 19.80 -1.16 -15.70
N ASN A 13 19.92 0.11 -15.33
CA ASN A 13 19.20 1.22 -15.95
C ASN A 13 17.66 1.13 -15.91
N GLN A 14 17.09 0.29 -15.05
CA GLN A 14 15.62 0.18 -14.91
C GLN A 14 15.08 1.07 -13.78
N GLY A 15 13.78 1.33 -13.82
CA GLY A 15 13.08 2.13 -12.80
C GLY A 15 13.33 3.62 -12.93
N GLY A 16 13.23 4.31 -11.79
CA GLY A 16 13.34 5.77 -11.67
C GLY A 16 12.00 6.50 -11.83
N PHE A 17 11.85 7.58 -11.08
CA PHE A 17 10.60 8.35 -11.04
C PHE A 17 10.27 9.00 -12.38
N ALA A 18 11.26 9.52 -13.11
CA ALA A 18 11.03 10.19 -14.41
C ALA A 18 10.42 9.21 -15.43
N ARG A 19 10.96 7.98 -15.52
CA ARG A 19 10.41 6.97 -16.45
C ARG A 19 9.03 6.49 -16.01
N ARG A 20 8.82 6.31 -14.70
CA ARG A 20 7.51 5.98 -14.14
C ARG A 20 6.49 7.06 -14.45
N ALA A 21 6.84 8.34 -14.29
CA ALA A 21 5.98 9.47 -14.63
C ALA A 21 5.58 9.46 -16.11
N THR A 22 6.55 9.22 -17.01
CA THR A 22 6.28 9.11 -18.46
C THR A 22 5.30 7.97 -18.75
N LEU A 23 5.51 6.78 -18.18
CA LEU A 23 4.62 5.63 -18.37
C LEU A 23 3.20 5.94 -17.86
N ILE A 24 3.08 6.55 -16.68
CA ILE A 24 1.78 6.92 -16.10
C ILE A 24 1.07 7.94 -17.01
N GLN A 25 1.78 8.93 -17.54
CA GLN A 25 1.21 9.90 -18.48
C GLN A 25 0.73 9.22 -19.77
N GLN A 26 1.50 8.29 -20.33
CA GLN A 26 1.10 7.51 -21.50
C GLN A 26 -0.19 6.71 -21.23
N ILE A 27 -0.27 5.97 -20.12
CA ILE A 27 -1.47 5.22 -19.75
C ILE A 27 -2.66 6.17 -19.62
N ARG A 28 -2.52 7.29 -18.91
CA ARG A 28 -3.61 8.26 -18.70
C ARG A 28 -4.03 9.00 -19.96
N SER A 29 -3.18 9.08 -20.97
CA SER A 29 -3.54 9.64 -22.29
C SER A 29 -4.40 8.66 -23.12
N GLN A 30 -4.31 7.38 -22.84
CA GLN A 30 -5.02 6.31 -23.55
C GLN A 30 -6.28 5.85 -22.80
N GLU A 31 -6.20 5.82 -21.45
CA GLU A 31 -7.23 5.32 -20.57
C GLU A 31 -7.83 6.44 -19.70
N LYS A 32 -9.17 6.55 -19.69
CA LYS A 32 -9.87 7.60 -18.92
C LYS A 32 -10.05 7.22 -17.45
N ASN A 33 -10.19 5.94 -17.16
CA ASN A 33 -10.54 5.41 -15.84
C ASN A 33 -9.35 4.71 -15.19
N VAL A 34 -8.38 5.50 -14.74
CA VAL A 34 -7.15 5.01 -14.09
C VAL A 34 -7.19 5.30 -12.60
N LEU A 35 -6.84 4.31 -11.78
CA LEU A 35 -6.47 4.45 -10.38
C LEU A 35 -4.98 4.10 -10.25
N LEU A 36 -4.20 5.03 -9.74
CA LEU A 36 -2.78 4.83 -9.45
C LEU A 36 -2.62 4.65 -7.94
N LEU A 37 -2.27 3.46 -7.53
CA LEU A 37 -2.26 3.02 -6.14
C LEU A 37 -0.86 2.55 -5.74
N ASP A 38 -0.55 2.64 -4.44
CA ASP A 38 0.70 2.16 -3.87
C ASP A 38 0.42 1.24 -2.68
N ALA A 39 1.11 0.11 -2.60
CA ALA A 39 0.90 -0.88 -1.54
C ALA A 39 1.83 -0.72 -0.33
N GLY A 40 2.54 0.41 -0.20
CA GLY A 40 3.41 0.71 0.94
C GLY A 40 4.90 0.49 0.68
N ASP A 41 5.73 0.80 1.69
CA ASP A 41 7.19 0.86 1.62
C ASP A 41 7.66 1.95 0.64
N ILE A 42 7.12 3.15 0.79
CA ILE A 42 7.49 4.32 0.01
C ILE A 42 8.85 4.86 0.46
N PHE A 43 9.13 4.78 1.76
CA PHE A 43 10.36 5.21 2.37
C PHE A 43 11.49 4.21 2.16
N GLN A 44 12.74 4.66 2.36
CA GLN A 44 13.93 3.85 2.19
C GLN A 44 14.42 3.63 0.74
N GLY A 45 15.50 2.90 0.62
CA GLY A 45 16.07 2.37 -0.63
C GLY A 45 17.00 3.32 -1.37
N THR A 46 17.06 4.60 -1.04
CA THR A 46 17.95 5.55 -1.71
C THR A 46 18.53 6.61 -0.74
N PRO A 47 19.66 7.24 -1.09
CA PRO A 47 20.20 8.37 -0.30
C PRO A 47 19.22 9.53 -0.14
N TYR A 48 18.25 9.68 -1.05
CA TYR A 48 17.24 10.75 -0.99
C TYR A 48 16.39 10.66 0.28
N PHE A 49 15.99 9.45 0.68
CA PHE A 49 15.27 9.27 1.94
C PHE A 49 16.10 9.74 3.15
N ASN A 50 17.40 9.44 3.17
CA ASN A 50 18.30 9.88 4.27
C ASN A 50 18.41 11.41 4.36
N PHE A 51 18.31 12.12 3.23
CA PHE A 51 18.40 13.58 3.19
C PHE A 51 17.06 14.28 3.40
N TYR A 52 15.98 13.72 2.86
CA TYR A 52 14.68 14.40 2.78
C TYR A 52 13.60 13.73 3.65
N GLY A 53 13.87 12.56 4.25
CA GLY A 53 12.99 11.89 5.22
C GLY A 53 11.61 11.55 4.69
N GLY A 54 11.48 11.25 3.38
CA GLY A 54 10.20 10.93 2.72
C GLY A 54 9.47 12.11 2.08
N GLU A 55 9.88 13.33 2.35
CA GLU A 55 9.25 14.54 1.77
C GLU A 55 9.32 14.54 0.24
N LEU A 56 10.46 14.17 -0.33
CA LEU A 56 10.67 14.14 -1.77
C LEU A 56 9.84 13.04 -2.43
N GLU A 57 9.78 11.87 -1.84
CA GLU A 57 8.99 10.74 -2.31
C GLU A 57 7.50 11.13 -2.41
N PHE A 58 6.93 11.71 -1.36
CA PHE A 58 5.53 12.13 -1.35
C PHE A 58 5.23 13.26 -2.33
N LYS A 59 6.16 14.21 -2.51
CA LYS A 59 6.04 15.25 -3.54
C LYS A 59 6.00 14.66 -4.95
N LEU A 60 6.94 13.76 -5.26
CA LEU A 60 7.03 13.14 -6.58
C LEU A 60 5.81 12.25 -6.87
N MET A 61 5.34 11.46 -5.89
CA MET A 61 4.11 10.68 -6.03
C MET A 61 2.89 11.57 -6.26
N SER A 62 2.81 12.69 -5.52
CA SER A 62 1.74 13.68 -5.70
C SER A 62 1.77 14.32 -7.10
N MET A 63 2.96 14.63 -7.64
CA MET A 63 3.12 15.14 -9.00
C MET A 63 2.70 14.12 -10.06
N MET A 64 2.93 12.83 -9.82
CA MET A 64 2.47 11.74 -10.70
C MET A 64 0.97 11.45 -10.55
N GLY A 65 0.31 12.03 -9.54
CA GLY A 65 -1.12 11.89 -9.31
C GLY A 65 -1.51 10.52 -8.75
N TYR A 66 -0.79 10.01 -7.75
CA TYR A 66 -1.26 8.86 -6.99
C TYR A 66 -2.63 9.15 -6.37
N ASP A 67 -3.53 8.18 -6.44
CA ASP A 67 -4.89 8.29 -5.93
C ASP A 67 -5.00 7.86 -4.45
N ALA A 68 -4.20 6.89 -4.02
CA ALA A 68 -4.06 6.44 -2.64
C ALA A 68 -2.78 5.61 -2.44
N ALA A 69 -2.36 5.47 -1.18
CA ALA A 69 -1.30 4.56 -0.76
C ALA A 69 -1.69 3.82 0.52
N ASN A 70 -1.09 2.66 0.77
CA ASN A 70 -1.05 2.01 2.07
C ASN A 70 0.27 2.33 2.77
N MET A 71 0.41 1.94 4.04
CA MET A 71 1.70 1.98 4.76
C MET A 71 2.30 0.58 4.82
N GLY A 72 3.58 0.47 4.47
CA GLY A 72 4.42 -0.69 4.76
C GLY A 72 5.25 -0.49 6.03
N ASN A 73 6.10 -1.47 6.36
CA ASN A 73 6.94 -1.40 7.55
C ASN A 73 8.03 -0.33 7.44
N HIS A 74 8.57 -0.08 6.25
CA HIS A 74 9.58 0.96 6.04
C HIS A 74 9.02 2.39 6.13
N ASP A 75 7.70 2.57 5.99
CA ASP A 75 7.10 3.89 6.21
C ASP A 75 7.17 4.34 7.68
N PHE A 76 7.56 3.44 8.59
CA PHE A 76 7.86 3.73 10.00
C PHE A 76 9.35 3.99 10.27
N ASP A 77 10.26 3.92 9.32
CA ASP A 77 11.71 3.98 9.56
C ASP A 77 12.17 5.30 10.22
N ASN A 78 11.52 6.42 9.90
CA ASN A 78 11.72 7.70 10.60
C ASN A 78 10.79 7.92 11.80
N GLY A 79 10.09 6.87 12.25
CA GLY A 79 9.06 6.95 13.28
C GLY A 79 7.81 7.70 12.82
N LEU A 80 6.78 7.70 13.69
CA LEU A 80 5.52 8.40 13.40
C LEU A 80 5.73 9.91 13.24
N ASP A 81 6.69 10.50 13.96
CA ASP A 81 7.02 11.93 13.84
C ASP A 81 7.57 12.26 12.46
N GLY A 82 8.48 11.42 11.93
CA GLY A 82 9.04 11.59 10.59
C GLY A 82 7.98 11.44 9.50
N PHE A 83 7.12 10.44 9.64
CA PHE A 83 5.99 10.25 8.72
C PHE A 83 5.04 11.47 8.75
N LEU A 84 4.63 11.91 9.94
CA LEU A 84 3.74 13.07 10.11
C LEU A 84 4.35 14.34 9.53
N LYS A 85 5.68 14.53 9.65
CA LYS A 85 6.38 15.67 9.05
C LYS A 85 6.35 15.63 7.52
N ALA A 86 6.49 14.46 6.92
CA ALA A 86 6.44 14.29 5.47
C ALA A 86 5.02 14.37 4.89
N LEU A 87 4.00 13.94 5.67
CA LEU A 87 2.62 13.76 5.23
C LEU A 87 1.98 14.98 4.53
N PRO A 88 2.22 16.26 4.90
CA PRO A 88 1.68 17.42 4.18
C PRO A 88 2.09 17.51 2.70
N ASN A 89 3.10 16.79 2.27
CA ASN A 89 3.55 16.72 0.88
C ASN A 89 2.79 15.67 0.04
N ALA A 90 2.08 14.75 0.69
CA ALA A 90 1.20 13.80 0.02
C ALA A 90 -0.16 14.45 -0.27
N LYS A 91 -0.52 14.53 -1.58
CA LYS A 91 -1.85 14.99 -2.03
C LYS A 91 -2.82 13.82 -2.24
N PHE A 92 -2.50 12.68 -1.72
CA PHE A 92 -3.28 11.44 -1.72
C PHE A 92 -3.41 10.92 -0.30
N PRO A 93 -4.51 10.23 0.04
CA PRO A 93 -4.70 9.65 1.36
C PRO A 93 -3.85 8.39 1.55
N PHE A 94 -3.45 8.13 2.79
CA PHE A 94 -2.98 6.83 3.25
C PHE A 94 -4.16 6.03 3.80
N ILE A 95 -4.33 4.81 3.29
CA ILE A 95 -5.42 3.89 3.65
C ILE A 95 -4.84 2.76 4.50
N THR A 96 -5.05 2.83 5.82
CA THR A 96 -4.48 1.88 6.79
C THR A 96 -5.58 1.31 7.68
N SER A 97 -6.17 0.19 7.28
CA SER A 97 -7.35 -0.34 7.97
C SER A 97 -7.00 -1.08 9.26
N ASN A 98 -5.91 -1.85 9.27
CA ASN A 98 -5.51 -2.71 10.39
C ASN A 98 -4.46 -2.11 11.34
N TYR A 99 -4.03 -0.87 11.14
CA TYR A 99 -3.26 -0.12 12.14
C TYR A 99 -4.19 0.82 12.91
N ASP A 100 -4.29 0.65 14.22
CA ASP A 100 -5.01 1.57 15.10
C ASP A 100 -4.03 2.59 15.66
N PHE A 101 -4.18 3.83 15.22
CA PHE A 101 -3.35 4.98 15.62
C PHE A 101 -3.98 5.83 16.73
N SER A 102 -5.10 5.40 17.34
CA SER A 102 -5.91 6.21 18.28
C SER A 102 -5.12 6.78 19.47
N ASN A 103 -4.02 6.13 19.86
CA ASN A 103 -3.16 6.61 20.95
C ASN A 103 -1.81 7.15 20.44
N THR A 104 -1.77 7.64 19.20
CA THR A 104 -0.55 8.16 18.56
C THR A 104 -0.80 9.52 17.92
N ILE A 105 0.28 10.16 17.49
CA ILE A 105 0.22 11.43 16.74
C ILE A 105 -0.40 11.28 15.34
N LEU A 106 -0.58 10.05 14.85
CA LEU A 106 -1.25 9.78 13.56
C LEU A 106 -2.77 9.56 13.70
N ASP A 107 -3.36 9.76 14.89
CA ASP A 107 -4.80 9.67 15.06
C ASP A 107 -5.51 10.63 14.11
N GLY A 108 -6.45 10.09 13.32
CA GLY A 108 -7.20 10.84 12.30
C GLY A 108 -6.36 11.36 11.12
N LYS A 109 -5.10 10.92 10.96
CA LYS A 109 -4.22 11.34 9.84
C LYS A 109 -4.24 10.36 8.66
N THR A 110 -4.76 9.16 8.85
CA THR A 110 -4.96 8.15 7.81
C THR A 110 -6.44 7.79 7.70
N GLU A 111 -6.84 7.26 6.54
CA GLU A 111 -8.21 6.80 6.31
C GLU A 111 -8.27 5.28 6.47
N LYS A 112 -9.43 4.74 6.86
CA LYS A 112 -9.61 3.28 6.96
C LYS A 112 -10.02 2.66 5.63
N TYR A 113 -10.70 3.44 4.80
CA TYR A 113 -11.13 3.04 3.45
C TYR A 113 -11.36 4.28 2.59
N LYS A 114 -11.41 4.09 1.27
CA LYS A 114 -11.76 5.12 0.28
C LYS A 114 -12.72 4.55 -0.75
N ILE A 115 -13.61 5.39 -1.25
CA ILE A 115 -14.48 5.03 -2.37
C ILE A 115 -14.20 5.97 -3.53
N PHE A 116 -13.83 5.41 -4.67
CA PHE A 116 -13.66 6.11 -5.93
C PHE A 116 -14.87 5.86 -6.83
N LYS A 117 -15.22 6.87 -7.63
CA LYS A 117 -16.23 6.73 -8.68
C LYS A 117 -15.56 6.97 -10.02
N LYS A 118 -15.59 5.98 -10.89
CA LYS A 118 -15.01 6.03 -12.24
C LYS A 118 -16.07 5.52 -13.22
N ASP A 119 -16.57 6.41 -14.08
CA ASP A 119 -17.56 6.08 -15.13
C ASP A 119 -18.77 5.26 -14.64
N GLY A 120 -19.33 5.69 -13.52
CA GLY A 120 -20.49 5.00 -12.89
C GLY A 120 -20.14 3.84 -11.97
N ILE A 121 -18.92 3.29 -12.04
CA ILE A 121 -18.45 2.20 -11.20
C ILE A 121 -17.93 2.74 -9.85
N LYS A 122 -18.40 2.16 -8.75
CA LYS A 122 -17.89 2.42 -7.40
C LYS A 122 -16.78 1.43 -7.05
N VAL A 123 -15.57 1.94 -6.83
CA VAL A 123 -14.42 1.15 -6.42
C VAL A 123 -14.14 1.44 -4.95
N GLY A 124 -14.35 0.45 -4.10
CA GLY A 124 -13.98 0.50 -2.68
C GLY A 124 -12.53 0.08 -2.49
N LEU A 125 -11.79 0.82 -1.69
CA LEU A 125 -10.38 0.57 -1.38
C LEU A 125 -10.20 0.51 0.13
N PHE A 126 -9.48 -0.49 0.63
CA PHE A 126 -8.99 -0.58 2.00
C PHE A 126 -7.55 -1.09 2.00
N GLY A 127 -6.82 -0.95 3.14
CA GLY A 127 -5.42 -1.32 3.22
C GLY A 127 -5.10 -2.17 4.44
N VAL A 128 -4.27 -3.21 4.28
CA VAL A 128 -3.73 -4.01 5.39
C VAL A 128 -2.21 -4.01 5.35
N GLY A 129 -1.59 -3.76 6.51
CA GLY A 129 -0.14 -3.79 6.70
C GLY A 129 0.29 -4.98 7.52
N ILE A 130 1.59 -5.25 7.51
CA ILE A 130 2.24 -6.34 8.24
C ILE A 130 2.37 -6.01 9.73
N GLU A 131 2.50 -7.04 10.57
CA GLU A 131 2.83 -6.86 11.98
C GLU A 131 4.18 -6.15 12.14
N LEU A 132 4.18 -5.09 12.94
CA LEU A 132 5.36 -4.22 13.10
C LEU A 132 6.34 -4.78 14.14
N ASP A 133 5.84 -5.55 15.10
CA ASP A 133 6.69 -6.14 16.13
C ASP A 133 7.68 -7.14 15.51
N GLY A 134 8.95 -7.03 15.90
CA GLY A 134 10.03 -7.81 15.30
C GLY A 134 10.57 -7.27 13.95
N LEU A 135 9.87 -6.36 13.28
CA LEU A 135 10.32 -5.71 12.02
C LEU A 135 10.71 -4.26 12.23
N VAL A 136 9.95 -3.54 13.03
CA VAL A 136 10.12 -2.10 13.30
C VAL A 136 10.38 -1.93 14.79
N GLY A 137 11.29 -1.04 15.16
CA GLY A 137 11.56 -0.78 16.57
C GLY A 137 10.34 -0.12 17.26
N LYS A 138 10.07 -0.51 18.52
CA LYS A 138 8.92 0.01 19.29
C LYS A 138 8.87 1.54 19.34
N LYS A 139 10.00 2.21 19.35
CA LYS A 139 10.08 3.67 19.34
C LYS A 139 9.54 4.30 18.07
N GLN A 140 9.64 3.60 16.92
CA GLN A 140 9.20 4.10 15.63
C GLN A 140 7.67 3.97 15.48
N TYR A 141 7.06 2.85 15.89
CA TYR A 141 5.63 2.67 15.78
C TYR A 141 4.84 3.03 17.05
N GLN A 142 5.55 3.32 18.18
CA GLN A 142 4.99 3.82 19.44
C GLN A 142 3.80 2.96 19.95
N GLU A 143 2.65 3.58 20.19
CA GLU A 143 1.42 2.90 20.68
C GLU A 143 0.49 2.45 19.54
N THR A 144 0.99 2.40 18.31
CA THR A 144 0.24 1.82 17.19
C THR A 144 -0.12 0.37 17.50
N LYS A 145 -1.41 0.02 17.40
CA LYS A 145 -1.88 -1.34 17.58
C LYS A 145 -2.04 -2.02 16.22
N TYR A 146 -1.54 -3.23 16.14
CA TYR A 146 -1.78 -4.11 15.00
C TYR A 146 -3.05 -4.92 15.23
N LEU A 147 -3.98 -4.83 14.28
CA LEU A 147 -5.23 -5.60 14.29
C LEU A 147 -5.11 -6.76 13.31
N ASN A 148 -5.81 -7.87 13.58
CA ASN A 148 -5.78 -9.05 12.73
C ASN A 148 -6.14 -8.70 11.27
N PRO A 149 -5.24 -8.89 10.30
CA PRO A 149 -5.46 -8.44 8.94
C PRO A 149 -6.58 -9.20 8.21
N VAL A 150 -6.82 -10.48 8.56
CA VAL A 150 -7.91 -11.28 7.97
C VAL A 150 -9.27 -10.78 8.44
N GLU A 151 -9.43 -10.56 9.75
CA GLU A 151 -10.68 -10.03 10.32
C GLU A 151 -10.99 -8.64 9.79
N ILE A 152 -9.99 -7.78 9.73
CA ILE A 152 -10.13 -6.41 9.21
C ILE A 152 -10.43 -6.42 7.72
N ALA A 153 -9.74 -7.26 6.95
CA ALA A 153 -10.00 -7.37 5.51
C ALA A 153 -11.41 -7.86 5.23
N GLN A 154 -11.89 -8.89 5.94
CA GLN A 154 -13.26 -9.38 5.79
C GLN A 154 -14.27 -8.30 6.19
N HIS A 155 -14.03 -7.59 7.30
CA HIS A 155 -14.91 -6.52 7.74
C HIS A 155 -15.05 -5.42 6.66
N TYR A 156 -13.93 -4.88 6.13
CA TYR A 156 -14.01 -3.81 5.14
C TYR A 156 -14.49 -4.29 3.77
N ALA A 157 -14.18 -5.52 3.39
CA ALA A 157 -14.71 -6.11 2.17
C ALA A 157 -16.24 -6.18 2.21
N ASP A 158 -16.80 -6.70 3.30
CA ASP A 158 -18.24 -6.79 3.51
C ASP A 158 -18.89 -5.39 3.61
N PHE A 159 -18.31 -4.50 4.37
CA PHE A 159 -18.80 -3.13 4.52
C PHE A 159 -18.84 -2.40 3.17
N LEU A 160 -17.76 -2.46 2.40
CA LEU A 160 -17.69 -1.80 1.10
C LEU A 160 -18.66 -2.42 0.10
N ARG A 161 -18.75 -3.76 0.07
CA ARG A 161 -19.63 -4.49 -0.85
C ARG A 161 -21.11 -4.31 -0.47
N LYS A 162 -21.48 -4.62 0.77
CA LYS A 162 -22.86 -4.78 1.20
C LYS A 162 -23.49 -3.46 1.66
N GLU A 163 -22.73 -2.61 2.41
CA GLU A 163 -23.29 -1.37 2.97
C GLU A 163 -23.05 -0.16 2.06
N LYS A 164 -21.88 -0.09 1.43
CA LYS A 164 -21.54 1.03 0.52
C LYS A 164 -21.94 0.76 -0.93
N GLY A 165 -22.24 -0.49 -1.29
CA GLY A 165 -22.66 -0.88 -2.63
C GLY A 165 -21.54 -0.64 -3.64
N CYS A 166 -20.29 -1.00 -3.30
CA CYS A 166 -19.17 -0.94 -4.23
C CYS A 166 -19.25 -2.08 -5.24
N ASP A 167 -19.06 -1.76 -6.51
CA ASP A 167 -19.03 -2.72 -7.62
C ASP A 167 -17.73 -3.52 -7.62
N LEU A 168 -16.62 -2.87 -7.25
CA LEU A 168 -15.30 -3.49 -7.07
C LEU A 168 -14.75 -3.16 -5.69
N VAL A 169 -14.09 -4.14 -5.06
CA VAL A 169 -13.40 -3.97 -3.78
C VAL A 169 -11.94 -4.38 -3.95
N ILE A 170 -11.04 -3.43 -3.69
CA ILE A 170 -9.59 -3.60 -3.80
C ILE A 170 -8.96 -3.54 -2.42
N CYS A 171 -8.07 -4.49 -2.14
CA CYS A 171 -7.20 -4.49 -0.97
C CYS A 171 -5.79 -4.06 -1.38
N LEU A 172 -5.27 -2.98 -0.79
CA LEU A 172 -3.84 -2.68 -0.81
C LEU A 172 -3.18 -3.45 0.32
N SER A 173 -2.39 -4.44 0.01
CA SER A 173 -1.79 -5.33 0.99
C SER A 173 -0.29 -5.11 1.12
N HIS A 174 0.19 -4.98 2.36
CA HIS A 174 1.62 -4.98 2.67
C HIS A 174 1.97 -6.08 3.67
N ILE A 175 1.31 -7.25 3.55
CA ILE A 175 1.58 -8.41 4.43
C ILE A 175 2.52 -9.44 3.78
N GLY A 176 2.84 -9.27 2.50
CA GLY A 176 3.68 -10.18 1.72
C GLY A 176 2.91 -11.28 1.01
N PHE A 177 3.45 -11.72 -0.13
CA PHE A 177 2.77 -12.65 -1.03
C PHE A 177 2.64 -14.07 -0.47
N ASP A 178 3.76 -14.65 0.00
CA ASP A 178 3.82 -16.04 0.48
C ASP A 178 5.04 -16.25 1.40
N TYR A 179 4.87 -17.05 2.45
CA TYR A 179 5.93 -17.44 3.39
C TYR A 179 6.05 -18.96 3.43
N ARG A 180 6.97 -19.51 2.61
CA ARG A 180 7.13 -20.96 2.45
C ARG A 180 7.65 -21.64 3.72
N ASP A 181 8.48 -20.93 4.47
CA ASP A 181 9.17 -21.44 5.66
C ASP A 181 8.41 -21.16 6.96
N ASP A 182 7.26 -20.45 6.88
CA ASP A 182 6.42 -20.12 8.03
C ASP A 182 4.94 -20.30 7.65
N ALA A 183 4.43 -21.49 7.95
CA ALA A 183 3.06 -21.84 7.62
C ALA A 183 2.01 -21.07 8.42
N ASP A 184 2.36 -20.47 9.56
CA ASP A 184 1.42 -19.73 10.41
C ASP A 184 1.35 -18.24 10.03
N LYS A 185 2.41 -17.71 9.42
CA LYS A 185 2.46 -16.30 9.03
C LYS A 185 1.43 -15.99 7.95
N ILE A 186 0.64 -14.93 8.17
CA ILE A 186 -0.35 -14.46 7.19
C ILE A 186 0.34 -13.94 5.93
N SER A 187 -0.30 -14.13 4.77
CA SER A 187 0.20 -13.71 3.47
C SER A 187 -0.98 -13.37 2.54
N ASP A 188 -0.71 -12.71 1.40
CA ASP A 188 -1.75 -12.40 0.41
C ASP A 188 -2.49 -13.64 -0.08
N LYS A 189 -1.77 -14.76 -0.26
CA LYS A 189 -2.38 -16.05 -0.64
C LYS A 189 -3.35 -16.56 0.42
N LYS A 190 -2.98 -16.46 1.70
CA LYS A 190 -3.85 -16.88 2.79
C LYS A 190 -5.00 -15.91 3.00
N LEU A 191 -4.74 -14.61 2.85
CA LEU A 191 -5.79 -13.59 2.91
C LEU A 191 -6.83 -13.86 1.84
N ALA A 192 -6.42 -14.06 0.59
CA ALA A 192 -7.31 -14.37 -0.52
C ALA A 192 -8.13 -15.64 -0.30
N ALA A 193 -7.53 -16.67 0.33
CA ALA A 193 -8.22 -17.95 0.61
C ALA A 193 -9.18 -17.89 1.80
N GLN A 194 -9.02 -16.91 2.70
CA GLN A 194 -9.76 -16.80 3.97
C GLN A 194 -10.80 -15.68 3.97
N THR A 195 -10.88 -14.88 2.91
CA THR A 195 -11.79 -13.73 2.83
C THR A 195 -12.65 -13.77 1.59
N ASP A 196 -13.84 -13.19 1.68
CA ASP A 196 -14.80 -13.04 0.58
C ASP A 196 -14.97 -11.55 0.22
N ASN A 197 -15.61 -11.30 -0.94
CA ASN A 197 -15.98 -9.96 -1.40
C ASN A 197 -14.79 -9.03 -1.73
N ILE A 198 -13.59 -9.57 -1.91
CA ILE A 198 -12.41 -8.87 -2.44
C ILE A 198 -12.23 -9.29 -3.89
N ASP A 199 -12.21 -8.32 -4.81
CA ASP A 199 -12.02 -8.60 -6.25
C ASP A 199 -10.56 -8.59 -6.66
N LEU A 200 -9.73 -7.79 -5.96
CA LEU A 200 -8.32 -7.61 -6.29
C LEU A 200 -7.50 -7.34 -5.03
N ILE A 201 -6.38 -8.05 -4.89
CA ILE A 201 -5.34 -7.75 -3.91
C ILE A 201 -4.11 -7.25 -4.67
N LEU A 202 -3.66 -6.03 -4.35
CA LEU A 202 -2.40 -5.47 -4.81
C LEU A 202 -1.40 -5.56 -3.66
N GLY A 203 -0.45 -6.49 -3.79
CA GLY A 203 0.47 -6.86 -2.72
C GLY A 203 1.82 -6.15 -2.76
N GLY A 204 2.49 -6.09 -1.60
CA GLY A 204 3.83 -5.57 -1.40
C GLY A 204 4.67 -6.44 -0.46
N HIS A 205 5.69 -5.87 0.18
CA HIS A 205 6.55 -6.42 1.23
C HIS A 205 7.58 -7.47 0.75
N THR A 206 7.16 -8.60 0.21
CA THR A 206 8.08 -9.69 -0.19
C THR A 206 8.76 -9.47 -1.54
N HIS A 207 8.53 -8.32 -2.20
CA HIS A 207 9.09 -7.98 -3.51
C HIS A 207 8.83 -9.05 -4.58
N THR A 208 7.72 -9.77 -4.46
CA THR A 208 7.35 -10.82 -5.40
C THR A 208 6.81 -10.20 -6.68
N PHE A 209 7.41 -10.55 -7.81
CA PHE A 209 6.93 -10.15 -9.12
C PHE A 209 6.07 -11.26 -9.71
N LEU A 210 4.79 -10.96 -9.96
CA LEU A 210 3.86 -11.86 -10.64
C LEU A 210 3.67 -11.36 -12.06
N PRO A 211 4.15 -12.10 -13.09
CA PRO A 211 3.94 -11.73 -14.50
C PRO A 211 2.46 -11.82 -14.91
N GLU A 212 1.72 -12.70 -14.26
CA GLU A 212 0.29 -12.92 -14.45
C GLU A 212 -0.42 -12.91 -13.08
N PRO A 213 -1.66 -12.38 -13.00
CA PRO A 213 -2.42 -12.43 -11.76
C PRO A 213 -2.79 -13.88 -11.40
N LEU A 214 -2.78 -14.18 -10.10
CA LEU A 214 -3.27 -15.46 -9.58
C LEU A 214 -4.74 -15.31 -9.19
N THR A 215 -5.56 -16.26 -9.62
CA THR A 215 -6.98 -16.32 -9.26
C THR A 215 -7.19 -17.27 -8.09
N PHE A 216 -7.91 -16.81 -7.08
CA PHE A 216 -8.38 -17.61 -5.96
C PHE A 216 -9.89 -17.74 -6.06
N THR A 217 -10.39 -18.96 -5.93
CA THR A 217 -11.83 -19.21 -5.83
C THR A 217 -12.14 -19.54 -4.38
N ASN A 218 -12.85 -18.66 -3.71
CA ASN A 218 -13.33 -18.94 -2.36
C ASN A 218 -14.47 -19.95 -2.45
N LYS A 219 -14.44 -20.96 -1.59
CA LYS A 219 -15.55 -21.87 -1.43
C LYS A 219 -16.60 -21.15 -0.58
N SER A 220 -17.55 -20.51 -1.23
CA SER A 220 -18.83 -20.14 -0.59
C SER A 220 -19.68 -21.38 -0.36
#